data_0c7f0dc6de437e28076b6a1453662706
#
_entry.id   0c7f0dc6de437e28076b6a1453662706
#
_cell.length_a   1.000
_cell.length_b   1.000
_cell.length_c   1.000
_cell.angle_alpha   90.00
_cell.angle_beta   90.00
_cell.angle_gamma   90.00
#
_symmetry.space_group_name_H-M   'P 1'
#
loop_
_entity.id
_entity.type
_entity.pdbx_description
1 polymer ?
#
loop_
_entity_poly.entity_id
_entity_poly.type
_entity_poly.pdbx_seq_one_letter_code
_entity_poly.pdbx_strand_id
1 'polypeptide(L)'
;MSTDHRINNQAGFILHTYPFKETSVVAEVFSREHGRVALIARGARRPASALRGLVQPFTPLLLSWFGKSELKTLHGAEWQGGLIAPQGRALMCGFYLNELMLRLLARGDAHQALYDAYVLTLTQLAEASPDMFEQILRRFEKTLLIETGYAATFDKEAGSGETVRAEWTYVYQPERGPWRAAEDQRGPWRAKEDQRGPWHANGNARGPEGVSVSGKTLLHLAADNFDDLTTLAEAKPLMRALINHYLGAKPLYTRQLLRELTELNEPT
;
A
#
# COMPACT_ATOMS: atom_id res chain seq x y z
N MET A 1 -4.60 23.26 -34.46
CA MET A 1 -4.03 21.89 -34.50
C MET A 1 -4.09 21.35 -33.10
N SER A 2 -4.95 20.39 -32.83
CA SER A 2 -5.11 19.78 -31.49
C SER A 2 -3.89 18.94 -31.20
N THR A 3 -3.01 19.39 -30.30
CA THR A 3 -1.96 18.53 -29.74
C THR A 3 -2.66 17.41 -28.95
N ASP A 4 -2.86 16.31 -29.64
CA ASP A 4 -3.30 15.08 -29.02
C ASP A 4 -2.29 14.75 -27.89
N HIS A 5 -2.75 14.72 -26.65
CA HIS A 5 -1.89 14.40 -25.49
C HIS A 5 -1.52 12.91 -25.58
N ARG A 6 -0.58 12.64 -26.48
CA ARG A 6 -0.07 11.30 -26.70
C ARG A 6 1.15 11.07 -25.82
N ILE A 7 1.11 10.00 -25.08
CA ILE A 7 2.16 9.49 -24.21
C ILE A 7 2.59 8.15 -24.76
N ASN A 8 3.89 7.94 -24.91
CA ASN A 8 4.44 6.74 -25.53
C ASN A 8 5.42 6.05 -24.60
N ASN A 9 5.44 4.70 -24.68
CA ASN A 9 6.45 3.82 -24.08
C ASN A 9 6.68 4.07 -22.59
N GLN A 10 5.59 4.17 -21.82
CA GLN A 10 5.65 4.33 -20.39
C GLN A 10 5.64 3.00 -19.66
N ALA A 11 6.61 2.81 -18.77
CA ALA A 11 6.65 1.64 -17.91
C ALA A 11 5.43 1.63 -17.00
N GLY A 12 4.76 0.47 -16.92
CA GLY A 12 3.55 0.34 -16.11
C GLY A 12 3.08 -1.09 -15.94
N PHE A 13 2.19 -1.27 -14.96
CA PHE A 13 1.51 -2.52 -14.66
C PHE A 13 0.01 -2.33 -14.71
N ILE A 14 -0.71 -3.34 -15.18
CA ILE A 14 -2.16 -3.39 -15.01
C ILE A 14 -2.43 -3.81 -13.57
N LEU A 15 -3.16 -3.00 -12.82
CA LEU A 15 -3.61 -3.33 -11.46
C LEU A 15 -4.91 -4.13 -11.49
N HIS A 16 -5.84 -3.72 -12.35
CA HIS A 16 -7.15 -4.37 -12.50
C HIS A 16 -7.78 -4.06 -13.85
N THR A 17 -8.72 -4.89 -14.28
CA THR A 17 -9.50 -4.67 -15.50
C THR A 17 -10.98 -4.83 -15.25
N TYR A 18 -11.78 -3.94 -15.87
CA TYR A 18 -13.24 -4.00 -15.86
C TYR A 18 -13.78 -4.23 -17.27
N PRO A 19 -14.73 -5.13 -17.49
CA PRO A 19 -15.42 -5.22 -18.77
C PRO A 19 -16.00 -3.86 -19.18
N PHE A 20 -15.81 -3.46 -20.44
CA PHE A 20 -16.34 -2.22 -20.98
C PHE A 20 -16.86 -2.47 -22.40
N LYS A 21 -18.17 -2.24 -22.60
CA LYS A 21 -18.86 -2.61 -23.85
C LYS A 21 -18.64 -4.09 -24.16
N GLU A 22 -18.91 -4.52 -25.39
CA GLU A 22 -18.86 -5.94 -25.76
C GLU A 22 -17.45 -6.51 -25.84
N THR A 23 -16.49 -5.75 -26.38
CA THR A 23 -15.14 -6.28 -26.72
C THR A 23 -13.99 -5.56 -26.05
N SER A 24 -14.25 -4.50 -25.28
CA SER A 24 -13.23 -3.67 -24.63
C SER A 24 -13.13 -3.93 -23.14
N VAL A 25 -12.06 -3.44 -22.53
CA VAL A 25 -11.91 -3.35 -21.09
C VAL A 25 -11.44 -1.95 -20.70
N VAL A 26 -11.78 -1.52 -19.49
CA VAL A 26 -11.07 -0.45 -18.80
C VAL A 26 -9.99 -1.08 -17.96
N ALA A 27 -8.75 -0.70 -18.19
CA ALA A 27 -7.59 -1.11 -17.41
C ALA A 27 -7.18 0.01 -16.45
N GLU A 28 -7.15 -0.29 -15.16
CA GLU A 28 -6.48 0.55 -14.17
C GLU A 28 -5.00 0.22 -14.20
N VAL A 29 -4.18 1.20 -14.51
CA VAL A 29 -2.73 1.07 -14.70
C VAL A 29 -2.00 1.83 -13.62
N PHE A 30 -0.91 1.28 -13.11
CA PHE A 30 0.09 2.01 -12.35
C PHE A 30 1.31 2.24 -13.24
N SER A 31 1.51 3.48 -13.64
CA SER A 31 2.62 3.93 -14.48
C SER A 31 3.68 4.63 -13.62
N ARG A 32 4.94 4.39 -13.93
CA ARG A 32 6.06 4.96 -13.17
C ARG A 32 6.06 6.49 -13.17
N GLU A 33 5.83 7.10 -14.34
CA GLU A 33 5.91 8.56 -14.54
C GLU A 33 4.55 9.27 -14.43
N HIS A 34 3.43 8.53 -14.49
CA HIS A 34 2.10 9.11 -14.54
C HIS A 34 1.18 8.60 -13.43
N GLY A 35 1.69 7.82 -12.48
CA GLY A 35 0.92 7.28 -11.37
C GLY A 35 -0.23 6.39 -11.86
N ARG A 36 -1.37 6.42 -11.15
CA ARG A 36 -2.53 5.63 -11.51
C ARG A 36 -3.33 6.28 -12.65
N VAL A 37 -3.52 5.56 -13.75
CA VAL A 37 -4.28 6.02 -14.93
C VAL A 37 -5.27 4.97 -15.37
N ALA A 38 -6.44 5.41 -15.87
CA ALA A 38 -7.47 4.53 -16.44
C ALA A 38 -7.40 4.57 -17.96
N LEU A 39 -7.25 3.39 -18.59
CA LEU A 39 -7.10 3.24 -20.03
C LEU A 39 -8.19 2.34 -20.60
N ILE A 40 -8.85 2.78 -21.69
CA ILE A 40 -9.72 1.91 -22.50
C ILE A 40 -8.85 1.11 -23.45
N ALA A 41 -8.78 -0.20 -23.27
CA ALA A 41 -8.19 -1.15 -24.22
C ALA A 41 -9.27 -1.66 -25.16
N ARG A 42 -9.37 -1.02 -26.33
CA ARG A 42 -10.41 -1.34 -27.33
C ARG A 42 -10.16 -2.70 -27.96
N GLY A 43 -11.18 -3.53 -28.03
CA GLY A 43 -11.08 -4.86 -28.65
C GLY A 43 -10.23 -5.86 -27.88
N ALA A 44 -9.78 -5.56 -26.66
CA ALA A 44 -8.91 -6.47 -25.87
C ALA A 44 -9.55 -7.83 -25.57
N ARG A 45 -10.90 -7.92 -25.57
CA ARG A 45 -11.64 -9.18 -25.36
C ARG A 45 -11.88 -10.00 -26.63
N ARG A 46 -11.52 -9.49 -27.81
CA ARG A 46 -11.67 -10.25 -29.05
C ARG A 46 -10.72 -11.45 -29.05
N PRO A 47 -11.12 -12.63 -29.57
CA PRO A 47 -10.29 -13.84 -29.56
C PRO A 47 -8.90 -13.65 -30.19
N ALA A 48 -8.81 -12.90 -31.29
CA ALA A 48 -7.56 -12.63 -32.01
C ALA A 48 -6.85 -11.34 -31.61
N SER A 49 -7.21 -10.74 -30.45
CA SER A 49 -6.59 -9.49 -30.01
C SER A 49 -5.20 -9.72 -29.42
N ALA A 50 -4.20 -9.03 -29.95
CA ALA A 50 -2.85 -9.01 -29.36
C ALA A 50 -2.85 -8.46 -27.91
N LEU A 51 -3.81 -7.61 -27.57
CA LEU A 51 -3.93 -7.06 -26.21
C LEU A 51 -4.47 -8.08 -25.19
N ARG A 52 -5.12 -9.17 -25.62
CA ARG A 52 -5.79 -10.11 -24.71
C ARG A 52 -4.85 -10.76 -23.71
N GLY A 53 -3.62 -11.10 -24.14
CA GLY A 53 -2.59 -11.69 -23.28
C GLY A 53 -1.74 -10.67 -22.52
N LEU A 54 -1.81 -9.37 -22.90
CA LEU A 54 -1.00 -8.32 -22.31
C LEU A 54 -1.75 -7.54 -21.23
N VAL A 55 -3.05 -7.32 -21.41
CA VAL A 55 -3.85 -6.52 -20.46
C VAL A 55 -4.28 -7.39 -19.28
N GLN A 56 -3.31 -7.81 -18.48
CA GLN A 56 -3.47 -8.63 -17.29
C GLN A 56 -2.52 -8.16 -16.17
N PRO A 57 -2.87 -8.37 -14.88
CA PRO A 57 -2.01 -8.00 -13.76
C PRO A 57 -0.63 -8.68 -13.80
N PHE A 58 0.34 -8.08 -13.10
CA PHE A 58 1.69 -8.59 -12.84
C PHE A 58 2.58 -8.76 -14.07
N THR A 59 2.17 -8.21 -15.20
CA THR A 59 2.96 -8.20 -16.42
C THR A 59 3.61 -6.84 -16.61
N PRO A 60 4.94 -6.71 -16.63
CA PRO A 60 5.62 -5.45 -16.90
C PRO A 60 5.43 -5.06 -18.37
N LEU A 61 4.91 -3.86 -18.59
CA LEU A 61 4.52 -3.38 -19.92
C LEU A 61 5.13 -2.00 -20.21
N LEU A 62 5.45 -1.78 -21.50
CA LEU A 62 5.54 -0.45 -22.09
C LEU A 62 4.18 -0.09 -22.67
N LEU A 63 3.58 0.96 -22.13
CA LEU A 63 2.23 1.38 -22.47
C LEU A 63 2.26 2.71 -23.22
N SER A 64 1.47 2.81 -24.27
CA SER A 64 1.26 4.05 -25.00
C SER A 64 -0.22 4.38 -25.06
N TRP A 65 -0.59 5.62 -24.75
CA TRP A 65 -1.99 6.07 -24.71
C TRP A 65 -2.15 7.50 -25.17
N PHE A 66 -3.39 7.89 -25.40
CA PHE A 66 -3.76 9.27 -25.75
C PHE A 66 -5.12 9.64 -25.13
N GLY A 67 -5.37 10.94 -25.06
CA GLY A 67 -6.62 11.51 -24.58
C GLY A 67 -6.42 12.51 -23.44
N LYS A 68 -7.33 13.49 -23.37
CA LYS A 68 -7.33 14.57 -22.36
C LYS A 68 -8.22 14.27 -21.16
N SER A 69 -9.20 13.38 -21.35
CA SER A 69 -10.14 13.00 -20.28
C SER A 69 -9.47 12.11 -19.25
N GLU A 70 -10.11 11.95 -18.11
CA GLU A 70 -9.66 11.03 -17.05
C GLU A 70 -9.53 9.60 -17.59
N LEU A 71 -10.48 9.15 -18.39
CA LEU A 71 -10.43 7.86 -19.08
C LEU A 71 -9.78 8.03 -20.46
N LYS A 72 -8.54 7.57 -20.60
CA LYS A 72 -7.71 7.69 -21.81
C LYS A 72 -7.87 6.45 -22.70
N THR A 73 -7.35 6.49 -23.91
CA THR A 73 -7.38 5.33 -24.84
C THR A 73 -6.00 4.70 -24.95
N LEU A 74 -5.91 3.41 -24.65
CA LEU A 74 -4.70 2.62 -24.86
C LEU A 74 -4.47 2.49 -26.38
N HIS A 75 -3.27 2.84 -26.82
CA HIS A 75 -2.85 2.78 -28.21
C HIS A 75 -1.89 1.61 -28.48
N GLY A 76 -1.02 1.29 -27.53
CA GLY A 76 -0.07 0.20 -27.61
C GLY A 76 0.29 -0.35 -26.26
N ALA A 77 0.61 -1.64 -26.21
CA ALA A 77 1.15 -2.32 -25.05
C ALA A 77 2.20 -3.32 -25.54
N GLU A 78 3.39 -3.27 -24.96
CA GLU A 78 4.50 -4.18 -25.29
C GLU A 78 5.02 -4.81 -24.01
N TRP A 79 5.26 -6.11 -24.04
CA TRP A 79 5.82 -6.82 -22.89
C TRP A 79 7.31 -6.51 -22.74
N GLN A 80 7.73 -6.17 -21.53
CA GLN A 80 9.13 -5.86 -21.24
C GLN A 80 9.97 -7.09 -20.81
N GLY A 81 9.36 -8.21 -20.47
CA GLY A 81 10.07 -9.34 -19.88
C GLY A 81 10.55 -9.12 -18.45
N GLY A 82 11.36 -10.06 -17.96
CA GLY A 82 12.18 -9.88 -16.76
C GLY A 82 11.50 -10.11 -15.39
N LEU A 83 10.18 -10.21 -15.31
CA LEU A 83 9.47 -10.47 -14.06
C LEU A 83 8.71 -11.78 -14.13
N ILE A 84 8.93 -12.66 -13.16
CA ILE A 84 8.13 -13.86 -12.97
C ILE A 84 6.87 -13.48 -12.19
N ALA A 85 5.71 -13.75 -12.75
CA ALA A 85 4.44 -13.46 -12.07
C ALA A 85 4.31 -14.32 -10.80
N PRO A 86 3.88 -13.74 -9.66
CA PRO A 86 3.63 -14.50 -8.45
C PRO A 86 2.61 -15.61 -8.66
N GLN A 87 2.75 -16.73 -7.97
CA GLN A 87 1.85 -17.89 -8.07
C GLN A 87 1.32 -18.32 -6.70
N GLY A 88 0.21 -19.06 -6.69
CA GLY A 88 -0.37 -19.60 -5.47
C GLY A 88 -0.66 -18.52 -4.42
N ARG A 89 -0.14 -18.68 -3.20
CA ARG A 89 -0.31 -17.69 -2.11
C ARG A 89 0.35 -16.35 -2.44
N ALA A 90 1.49 -16.32 -3.13
CA ALA A 90 2.15 -15.11 -3.58
C ALA A 90 1.26 -14.29 -4.54
N LEU A 91 0.50 -14.95 -5.41
CA LEU A 91 -0.46 -14.31 -6.30
C LEU A 91 -1.55 -13.56 -5.52
N MET A 92 -2.06 -14.15 -4.44
CA MET A 92 -3.04 -13.50 -3.56
C MET A 92 -2.43 -12.28 -2.86
N CYS A 93 -1.16 -12.34 -2.45
CA CYS A 93 -0.43 -11.19 -1.94
C CYS A 93 -0.31 -10.09 -3.01
N GLY A 94 -0.01 -10.44 -4.26
CA GLY A 94 0.02 -9.50 -5.37
C GLY A 94 -1.34 -8.80 -5.59
N PHE A 95 -2.45 -9.52 -5.57
CA PHE A 95 -3.78 -8.93 -5.67
C PHE A 95 -4.10 -8.01 -4.48
N TYR A 96 -3.63 -8.36 -3.29
CA TYR A 96 -3.75 -7.48 -2.12
C TYR A 96 -3.01 -6.15 -2.34
N LEU A 97 -1.79 -6.18 -2.88
CA LEU A 97 -1.05 -4.95 -3.21
C LEU A 97 -1.79 -4.11 -4.25
N ASN A 98 -2.32 -4.76 -5.30
CA ASN A 98 -3.10 -4.08 -6.33
C ASN A 98 -4.35 -3.40 -5.74
N GLU A 99 -5.08 -4.08 -4.86
CA GLU A 99 -6.26 -3.52 -4.20
C GLU A 99 -5.89 -2.31 -3.32
N LEU A 100 -4.79 -2.37 -2.58
CA LEU A 100 -4.30 -1.23 -1.79
C LEU A 100 -4.02 -0.02 -2.68
N MET A 101 -3.27 -0.21 -3.76
CA MET A 101 -2.93 0.87 -4.70
C MET A 101 -4.17 1.45 -5.39
N LEU A 102 -5.13 0.60 -5.79
CA LEU A 102 -6.38 1.06 -6.39
C LEU A 102 -7.21 1.94 -5.45
N ARG A 103 -7.12 1.70 -4.15
CA ARG A 103 -7.95 2.38 -3.16
C ARG A 103 -7.27 3.59 -2.52
N LEU A 104 -5.95 3.59 -2.41
CA LEU A 104 -5.19 4.62 -1.71
C LEU A 104 -4.49 5.62 -2.64
N LEU A 105 -4.16 5.25 -3.89
CA LEU A 105 -3.51 6.17 -4.81
C LEU A 105 -4.53 7.09 -5.49
N ALA A 106 -4.22 8.37 -5.52
CA ALA A 106 -4.91 9.32 -6.40
C ALA A 106 -4.56 9.04 -7.87
N ARG A 107 -5.44 9.43 -8.80
CA ARG A 107 -5.16 9.32 -10.23
C ARG A 107 -4.26 10.46 -10.69
N GLY A 108 -3.30 10.12 -11.57
CA GLY A 108 -2.42 11.09 -12.21
C GLY A 108 -1.30 11.62 -11.30
N ASP A 109 -1.16 11.07 -10.10
CA ASP A 109 -0.10 11.41 -9.16
C ASP A 109 1.03 10.38 -9.25
N ALA A 110 2.21 10.80 -9.67
CA ALA A 110 3.36 9.94 -9.89
C ALA A 110 4.07 9.61 -8.56
N HIS A 111 4.25 8.33 -8.29
CA HIS A 111 4.97 7.80 -7.14
C HIS A 111 6.06 6.84 -7.60
N GLN A 112 7.18 7.37 -8.10
CA GLN A 112 8.25 6.57 -8.70
C GLN A 112 8.89 5.62 -7.69
N ALA A 113 9.15 6.06 -6.47
CA ALA A 113 9.69 5.21 -5.41
C ALA A 113 8.74 4.06 -5.05
N LEU A 114 7.42 4.32 -5.02
CA LEU A 114 6.43 3.26 -4.81
C LEU A 114 6.36 2.29 -6.00
N TYR A 115 6.52 2.79 -7.24
CA TYR A 115 6.58 1.93 -8.42
C TYR A 115 7.77 0.95 -8.34
N ASP A 116 8.95 1.48 -7.98
CA ASP A 116 10.16 0.68 -7.84
C ASP A 116 10.01 -0.33 -6.67
N ALA A 117 9.39 0.08 -5.57
CA ALA A 117 9.05 -0.81 -4.46
C ALA A 117 8.04 -1.90 -4.86
N TYR A 118 7.06 -1.58 -5.71
CA TYR A 118 6.09 -2.56 -6.23
C TYR A 118 6.77 -3.63 -7.08
N VAL A 119 7.66 -3.23 -8.00
CA VAL A 119 8.44 -4.17 -8.82
C VAL A 119 9.27 -5.09 -7.94
N LEU A 120 10.01 -4.52 -6.98
CA LEU A 120 10.82 -5.29 -6.03
C LEU A 120 9.98 -6.27 -5.22
N THR A 121 8.83 -5.83 -4.73
CA THR A 121 7.91 -6.66 -3.92
C THR A 121 7.35 -7.82 -4.74
N LEU A 122 6.96 -7.61 -6.00
CA LEU A 122 6.49 -8.68 -6.88
C LEU A 122 7.59 -9.71 -7.14
N THR A 123 8.83 -9.26 -7.39
CA THR A 123 10.00 -10.13 -7.57
C THR A 123 10.24 -10.97 -6.32
N GLN A 124 10.28 -10.34 -5.16
CA GLN A 124 10.47 -11.04 -3.89
C GLN A 124 9.35 -12.04 -3.59
N LEU A 125 8.08 -11.69 -3.83
CA LEU A 125 6.95 -12.60 -3.64
C LEU A 125 7.01 -13.82 -4.57
N ALA A 126 7.55 -13.67 -5.79
CA ALA A 126 7.67 -14.76 -6.73
C ALA A 126 8.76 -15.78 -6.34
N GLU A 127 9.81 -15.33 -5.65
CA GLU A 127 11.01 -16.10 -5.32
C GLU A 127 11.05 -16.57 -3.85
N ALA A 128 10.40 -15.86 -2.94
CA ALA A 128 10.47 -16.13 -1.50
C ALA A 128 9.60 -17.32 -1.07
N SER A 129 10.01 -17.94 0.04
CA SER A 129 9.19 -18.90 0.76
C SER A 129 8.01 -18.22 1.49
N PRO A 130 6.89 -18.92 1.73
CA PRO A 130 5.68 -18.33 2.30
C PRO A 130 5.83 -17.67 3.68
N ASP A 131 6.81 -18.08 4.46
CA ASP A 131 7.16 -17.50 5.78
C ASP A 131 7.70 -16.07 5.66
N MET A 132 8.30 -15.71 4.53
CA MET A 132 8.81 -14.37 4.25
C MET A 132 7.74 -13.37 3.77
N PHE A 133 6.56 -13.85 3.36
CA PHE A 133 5.54 -12.99 2.77
C PHE A 133 5.08 -11.88 3.72
N GLU A 134 4.97 -12.16 5.02
CA GLU A 134 4.56 -11.15 5.98
C GLU A 134 5.54 -9.96 6.03
N GLN A 135 6.82 -10.24 6.11
CA GLN A 135 7.89 -9.24 6.09
C GLN A 135 7.86 -8.41 4.80
N ILE A 136 7.77 -9.08 3.66
CA ILE A 136 7.71 -8.44 2.33
C ILE A 136 6.51 -7.50 2.24
N LEU A 137 5.34 -7.95 2.70
CA LEU A 137 4.12 -7.13 2.69
C LEU A 137 4.21 -5.93 3.63
N ARG A 138 4.76 -6.08 4.85
CA ARG A 138 4.92 -4.97 5.80
C ARG A 138 5.81 -3.88 5.23
N ARG A 139 6.91 -4.25 4.55
CA ARG A 139 7.80 -3.28 3.88
C ARG A 139 7.06 -2.48 2.80
N PHE A 140 6.31 -3.17 1.96
CA PHE A 140 5.51 -2.48 0.93
C PHE A 140 4.43 -1.58 1.52
N GLU A 141 3.67 -2.04 2.51
CA GLU A 141 2.62 -1.27 3.17
C GLU A 141 3.19 0.01 3.80
N LYS A 142 4.35 -0.09 4.47
CA LYS A 142 5.05 1.08 5.01
C LYS A 142 5.39 2.07 3.89
N THR A 143 6.00 1.59 2.81
CA THR A 143 6.37 2.44 1.67
C THR A 143 5.14 3.11 1.05
N LEU A 144 4.06 2.37 0.85
CA LEU A 144 2.80 2.91 0.34
C LEU A 144 2.26 4.05 1.22
N LEU A 145 2.21 3.84 2.54
CA LEU A 145 1.71 4.85 3.48
C LEU A 145 2.58 6.10 3.52
N ILE A 146 3.91 5.95 3.44
CA ILE A 146 4.86 7.08 3.39
C ILE A 146 4.69 7.86 2.08
N GLU A 147 4.73 7.18 0.94
CA GLU A 147 4.65 7.79 -0.39
C GLU A 147 3.31 8.51 -0.64
N THR A 148 2.23 8.02 -0.03
CA THR A 148 0.92 8.69 -0.09
C THR A 148 0.73 9.77 0.97
N GLY A 149 1.72 10.00 1.84
CA GLY A 149 1.62 10.96 2.94
C GLY A 149 0.68 10.53 4.08
N TYR A 150 0.31 9.25 4.11
CA TYR A 150 -0.61 8.70 5.10
C TYR A 150 0.09 8.19 6.37
N ALA A 151 1.41 8.04 6.40
CA ALA A 151 2.17 7.73 7.59
C ALA A 151 2.96 8.95 8.05
N ALA A 152 2.81 9.30 9.32
CA ALA A 152 3.76 10.16 10.02
C ALA A 152 5.07 9.39 10.26
N THR A 153 6.08 10.08 10.78
CA THR A 153 7.38 9.45 11.09
C THR A 153 7.24 8.33 12.11
N PHE A 154 8.14 7.35 12.06
CA PHE A 154 8.22 6.27 13.04
C PHE A 154 9.33 6.50 14.08
N ASP A 155 10.26 7.41 13.82
CA ASP A 155 11.45 7.65 14.62
C ASP A 155 11.36 8.87 15.56
N LYS A 156 10.25 9.64 15.46
CA LYS A 156 10.04 10.85 16.27
C LYS A 156 8.68 10.86 16.93
N GLU A 157 8.64 11.30 18.18
CA GLU A 157 7.41 11.51 18.93
C GLU A 157 6.57 12.63 18.32
N ALA A 158 5.27 12.40 18.22
CA ALA A 158 4.32 13.44 17.87
C ALA A 158 4.23 14.48 19.00
N GLY A 159 4.30 15.74 18.64
CA GLY A 159 4.20 16.87 19.58
C GLY A 159 5.52 17.33 20.18
N SER A 160 6.37 16.47 20.72
CA SER A 160 7.69 16.86 21.25
C SER A 160 8.76 16.95 20.15
N GLY A 161 8.65 16.11 19.09
CA GLY A 161 9.68 15.95 18.06
C GLY A 161 10.93 15.21 18.56
N GLU A 162 10.93 14.71 19.79
CA GLU A 162 12.03 13.92 20.33
C GLU A 162 12.14 12.58 19.61
N THR A 163 13.35 12.03 19.59
CA THR A 163 13.58 10.71 19.02
C THR A 163 12.90 9.63 19.87
N VAL A 164 12.19 8.72 19.21
CA VAL A 164 11.59 7.54 19.83
C VAL A 164 12.67 6.72 20.54
N ARG A 165 12.38 6.22 21.75
CA ARG A 165 13.27 5.39 22.55
C ARG A 165 12.80 3.95 22.55
N ALA A 166 13.72 3.01 22.34
CA ALA A 166 13.41 1.60 22.18
C ALA A 166 12.73 0.98 23.42
N GLU A 167 13.10 1.46 24.61
CA GLU A 167 12.64 0.97 25.91
C GLU A 167 11.25 1.46 26.33
N TRP A 168 10.64 2.38 25.54
CA TRP A 168 9.35 2.96 25.84
C TRP A 168 8.22 2.38 24.99
N THR A 169 7.01 2.49 25.51
CA THR A 169 5.78 2.15 24.81
C THR A 169 5.12 3.41 24.25
N TYR A 170 4.60 3.30 23.05
CA TYR A 170 3.94 4.38 22.34
C TYR A 170 2.53 3.98 21.91
N VAL A 171 1.67 4.97 21.77
CA VAL A 171 0.39 4.85 21.08
C VAL A 171 0.50 5.57 19.75
N TYR A 172 0.50 4.83 18.66
CA TYR A 172 0.57 5.40 17.32
C TYR A 172 -0.82 5.83 16.86
N GLN A 173 -0.97 7.10 16.56
CA GLN A 173 -2.21 7.69 16.03
C GLN A 173 -2.07 7.93 14.52
N PRO A 174 -3.05 7.51 13.69
CA PRO A 174 -3.09 7.90 12.28
C PRO A 174 -2.95 9.42 12.13
N GLU A 175 -2.31 9.88 11.06
CA GLU A 175 -2.06 11.29 10.73
C GLU A 175 -1.12 12.04 11.69
N ARG A 176 -0.92 11.56 12.91
CA ARG A 176 -0.14 12.27 13.94
C ARG A 176 1.18 11.58 14.27
N GLY A 177 1.21 10.24 14.24
CA GLY A 177 2.39 9.48 14.61
C GLY A 177 2.39 8.98 16.06
N PRO A 178 3.58 8.61 16.60
CA PRO A 178 3.69 7.99 17.90
C PRO A 178 3.64 9.01 19.04
N TRP A 179 2.81 8.72 20.04
CA TRP A 179 2.70 9.42 21.30
C TRP A 179 3.17 8.53 22.43
N ARG A 180 3.99 9.05 23.32
CA ARG A 180 4.45 8.30 24.48
C ARG A 180 3.28 7.87 25.36
N ALA A 181 3.23 6.59 25.75
CA ALA A 181 2.17 6.06 26.58
C ALA A 181 2.22 6.68 27.99
N ALA A 182 1.05 6.88 28.61
CA ALA A 182 0.94 7.55 29.92
C ALA A 182 1.68 6.81 31.05
N GLU A 183 1.85 5.50 30.93
CA GLU A 183 2.61 4.68 31.88
C GLU A 183 4.10 5.04 31.90
N ASP A 184 4.68 5.35 30.75
CA ASP A 184 6.08 5.75 30.61
C ASP A 184 6.30 7.25 30.88
N GLN A 185 5.21 8.03 31.02
CA GLN A 185 5.28 9.45 31.41
C GLN A 185 5.51 9.64 32.93
N ARG A 186 5.51 8.59 33.74
CA ARG A 186 5.72 8.64 35.21
C ARG A 186 7.19 8.74 35.63
N GLY A 187 8.12 8.94 34.68
CA GLY A 187 9.53 9.23 34.98
C GLY A 187 9.72 10.57 35.72
N PRO A 188 10.95 10.88 36.24
CA PRO A 188 11.22 12.01 37.15
C PRO A 188 10.98 13.41 36.55
N TRP A 189 10.62 13.51 35.28
CA TRP A 189 10.29 14.76 34.59
C TRP A 189 8.80 15.03 34.67
N ARG A 190 8.37 15.73 35.71
CA ARG A 190 7.08 16.43 35.70
C ARG A 190 7.12 17.44 34.55
N ALA A 191 6.58 17.10 33.40
CA ALA A 191 6.28 18.05 32.33
C ALA A 191 5.36 19.12 32.93
N LYS A 192 5.70 20.39 32.69
CA LYS A 192 4.87 21.53 33.07
C LYS A 192 3.45 21.32 32.57
N GLU A 193 2.48 21.55 33.40
CA GLU A 193 1.04 21.32 33.23
C GLU A 193 0.42 21.99 31.98
N ASP A 194 1.17 22.82 31.26
CA ASP A 194 0.67 23.66 30.17
C ASP A 194 0.73 23.01 28.76
N GLN A 195 1.17 21.76 28.61
CA GLN A 195 1.21 21.06 27.32
C GLN A 195 0.20 19.91 27.18
N ARG A 196 -0.86 19.94 27.96
CA ARG A 196 -2.01 19.06 27.74
C ARG A 196 -2.74 19.55 26.50
N GLY A 197 -2.56 18.85 25.40
CA GLY A 197 -3.37 19.07 24.20
C GLY A 197 -4.88 18.98 24.53
N PRO A 198 -5.78 19.49 23.71
CA PRO A 198 -7.21 19.66 23.96
C PRO A 198 -8.03 18.41 24.35
N TRP A 199 -7.40 17.26 24.45
CA TRP A 199 -7.99 15.93 24.70
C TRP A 199 -8.30 15.61 26.17
N HIS A 200 -7.80 16.40 27.13
CA HIS A 200 -8.07 16.18 28.57
C HIS A 200 -9.31 16.90 29.09
N ALA A 201 -10.03 17.60 28.21
CA ALA A 201 -11.18 18.44 28.66
C ALA A 201 -12.52 17.68 28.79
N ASN A 202 -12.63 16.45 28.26
CA ASN A 202 -13.85 15.65 28.41
C ASN A 202 -13.56 14.37 29.19
N GLY A 203 -14.04 14.34 30.42
CA GLY A 203 -13.84 13.32 31.47
C GLY A 203 -14.24 11.87 31.18
N ASN A 204 -14.02 11.37 29.97
CA ASN A 204 -14.09 9.95 29.64
C ASN A 204 -12.67 9.42 29.47
N ALA A 205 -12.24 8.62 30.45
CA ALA A 205 -10.94 7.94 30.51
C ALA A 205 -10.78 6.83 29.43
N ARG A 206 -11.03 7.14 28.14
CA ARG A 206 -10.50 6.37 27.04
C ARG A 206 -9.18 7.01 26.65
N GLY A 207 -8.08 6.26 26.83
CA GLY A 207 -6.77 6.66 26.33
C GLY A 207 -6.84 7.05 24.83
N PRO A 208 -5.82 7.72 24.29
CA PRO A 208 -5.86 8.19 22.92
C PRO A 208 -6.19 7.02 21.98
N GLU A 209 -7.16 7.22 21.06
CA GLU A 209 -7.48 6.23 20.03
C GLU A 209 -6.25 6.00 19.15
N GLY A 210 -5.66 4.80 19.24
CA GLY A 210 -4.45 4.46 18.50
C GLY A 210 -4.03 3.02 18.77
N VAL A 211 -2.90 2.61 18.18
CA VAL A 211 -2.32 1.29 18.33
C VAL A 211 -1.12 1.37 19.27
N SER A 212 -1.15 0.55 20.34
CA SER A 212 -0.01 0.39 21.23
C SER A 212 1.12 -0.35 20.51
N VAL A 213 2.34 0.18 20.57
CA VAL A 213 3.52 -0.34 19.89
C VAL A 213 4.77 0.01 20.69
N SER A 214 5.76 -0.89 20.71
CA SER A 214 7.05 -0.63 21.37
C SER A 214 7.89 0.37 20.57
N GLY A 215 8.70 1.17 21.26
CA GLY A 215 9.66 2.06 20.61
C GLY A 215 10.68 1.30 19.77
N LYS A 216 11.07 0.08 20.21
CA LYS A 216 11.93 -0.81 19.43
C LYS A 216 11.31 -1.10 18.06
N THR A 217 10.02 -1.47 18.00
CA THR A 217 9.31 -1.74 16.74
C THR A 217 9.25 -0.49 15.88
N LEU A 218 8.97 0.68 16.44
CA LEU A 218 8.94 1.93 15.68
C LEU A 218 10.29 2.25 15.05
N LEU A 219 11.40 2.11 15.79
CA LEU A 219 12.75 2.31 15.27
C LEU A 219 13.12 1.29 14.21
N HIS A 220 12.74 0.02 14.38
CA HIS A 220 12.92 -1.01 13.36
C HIS A 220 12.11 -0.68 12.08
N LEU A 221 10.88 -0.22 12.21
CA LEU A 221 10.09 0.25 11.07
C LEU A 221 10.77 1.43 10.37
N ALA A 222 11.30 2.40 11.12
CA ALA A 222 12.04 3.51 10.54
C ALA A 222 13.27 3.04 9.74
N ALA A 223 14.00 2.04 10.26
CA ALA A 223 15.21 1.50 9.65
C ALA A 223 14.98 0.39 8.61
N ASP A 224 13.74 0.09 8.21
CA ASP A 224 13.37 -1.04 7.32
C ASP A 224 13.80 -2.42 7.83
N ASN A 225 14.00 -2.57 9.14
CA ASN A 225 14.37 -3.82 9.78
C ASN A 225 13.13 -4.62 10.19
N PHE A 226 12.85 -5.70 9.48
CA PHE A 226 11.74 -6.61 9.73
C PHE A 226 12.18 -8.01 10.12
N ASP A 227 13.44 -8.21 10.51
CA ASP A 227 14.00 -9.53 10.82
C ASP A 227 13.60 -10.00 12.23
N ASP A 228 13.20 -9.10 13.11
CA ASP A 228 12.78 -9.40 14.48
C ASP A 228 11.29 -9.82 14.52
N LEU A 229 11.02 -11.01 15.06
CA LEU A 229 9.66 -11.57 15.14
C LEU A 229 8.71 -10.70 15.98
N THR A 230 9.21 -10.06 17.04
CA THR A 230 8.41 -9.13 17.85
C THR A 230 8.01 -7.92 17.03
N THR A 231 8.95 -7.38 16.26
CA THR A 231 8.68 -6.27 15.33
C THR A 231 7.60 -6.63 14.31
N LEU A 232 7.67 -7.82 13.69
CA LEU A 232 6.64 -8.27 12.76
C LEU A 232 5.26 -8.42 13.43
N ALA A 233 5.23 -9.01 14.63
CA ALA A 233 3.99 -9.20 15.38
C ALA A 233 3.31 -7.86 15.75
N GLU A 234 4.06 -6.83 16.13
CA GLU A 234 3.53 -5.51 16.43
C GLU A 234 3.27 -4.65 15.18
N ALA A 235 4.10 -4.78 14.14
CA ALA A 235 3.92 -4.05 12.88
C ALA A 235 2.61 -4.43 12.17
N LYS A 236 2.19 -5.69 12.25
CA LYS A 236 0.97 -6.19 11.60
C LYS A 236 -0.31 -5.47 12.07
N PRO A 237 -0.65 -5.39 13.36
CA PRO A 237 -1.80 -4.63 13.82
C PRO A 237 -1.65 -3.13 13.55
N LEU A 238 -0.46 -2.57 13.66
CA LEU A 238 -0.19 -1.17 13.37
C LEU A 238 -0.49 -0.84 11.89
N MET A 239 0.16 -1.53 10.95
CA MET A 239 -0.07 -1.31 9.51
C MET A 239 -1.53 -1.54 9.13
N ARG A 240 -2.16 -2.57 9.72
CA ARG A 240 -3.58 -2.84 9.49
C ARG A 240 -4.48 -1.68 9.97
N ALA A 241 -4.19 -1.10 11.12
CA ALA A 241 -4.97 0.01 11.66
C ALA A 241 -4.80 1.26 10.80
N LEU A 242 -3.55 1.59 10.41
CA LEU A 242 -3.25 2.72 9.53
C LEU A 242 -3.96 2.58 8.17
N ILE A 243 -3.81 1.44 7.51
CA ILE A 243 -4.47 1.18 6.24
C ILE A 243 -5.99 1.28 6.37
N ASN A 244 -6.59 0.66 7.40
CA ASN A 244 -8.04 0.69 7.60
C ASN A 244 -8.56 2.11 7.86
N HIS A 245 -7.79 2.96 8.55
CA HIS A 245 -8.15 4.36 8.78
C HIS A 245 -8.38 5.10 7.45
N TYR A 246 -7.47 4.94 6.48
CA TYR A 246 -7.56 5.61 5.18
C TYR A 246 -8.50 4.92 4.18
N LEU A 247 -8.73 3.62 4.34
CA LEU A 247 -9.69 2.88 3.51
C LEU A 247 -11.15 3.19 3.87
N GLY A 248 -11.41 3.67 5.08
CA GLY A 248 -12.76 3.88 5.61
C GLY A 248 -13.51 2.57 5.86
N ALA A 249 -14.85 2.64 5.80
CA ALA A 249 -15.73 1.54 6.20
C ALA A 249 -15.71 0.30 5.28
N LYS A 250 -15.15 0.40 4.08
CA LYS A 250 -15.16 -0.73 3.12
C LYS A 250 -13.97 -1.66 3.35
N PRO A 251 -14.20 -2.92 3.77
CA PRO A 251 -13.11 -3.88 3.95
C PRO A 251 -12.40 -4.18 2.62
N LEU A 252 -11.17 -4.71 2.71
CA LEU A 252 -10.43 -5.20 1.55
C LEU A 252 -11.03 -6.54 1.12
N TYR A 253 -11.41 -6.64 -0.15
CA TYR A 253 -11.96 -7.83 -0.76
C TYR A 253 -10.97 -9.00 -0.74
N THR A 254 -9.70 -8.72 -1.02
CA THR A 254 -8.63 -9.73 -0.98
C THR A 254 -8.44 -10.34 0.41
N ARG A 255 -8.60 -9.57 1.48
CA ARG A 255 -8.57 -10.10 2.86
C ARG A 255 -9.75 -11.01 3.17
N GLN A 256 -10.93 -10.66 2.68
CA GLN A 256 -12.12 -11.49 2.82
C GLN A 256 -11.94 -12.81 2.08
N LEU A 257 -11.52 -12.76 0.83
CA LEU A 257 -11.26 -13.95 0.01
C LEU A 257 -10.22 -14.89 0.63
N LEU A 258 -9.13 -14.32 1.19
CA LEU A 258 -8.10 -15.12 1.87
C LEU A 258 -8.65 -15.87 3.09
N ARG A 259 -9.57 -15.25 3.87
CA ARG A 259 -10.23 -15.94 5.00
C ARG A 259 -11.11 -17.09 4.52
N GLU A 260 -11.95 -16.83 3.53
CA GLU A 260 -12.83 -17.85 2.94
C GLU A 260 -12.03 -19.05 2.40
N LEU A 261 -10.91 -18.79 1.72
CA LEU A 261 -10.01 -19.86 1.24
C LEU A 261 -9.32 -20.63 2.37
N THR A 262 -9.02 -19.99 3.49
CA THR A 262 -8.43 -20.66 4.66
C THR A 262 -9.46 -21.57 5.33
N GLU A 263 -10.69 -21.10 5.51
CA GLU A 263 -11.81 -21.88 6.08
C GLU A 263 -12.15 -23.11 5.23
N LEU A 264 -12.06 -23.02 3.90
CA LEU A 264 -12.28 -24.14 2.99
C LEU A 264 -11.15 -25.21 3.03
N ASN A 265 -9.96 -24.85 3.48
CA ASN A 265 -8.80 -25.74 3.55
C ASN A 265 -8.58 -26.35 4.94
N GLU A 266 -9.36 -25.99 5.96
CA GLU A 266 -9.33 -26.68 7.24
C GLU A 266 -10.04 -28.05 7.11
N PRO A 267 -9.33 -29.17 7.36
CA PRO A 267 -9.97 -30.50 7.32
C PRO A 267 -11.01 -30.60 8.44
N THR A 268 -12.24 -30.91 8.07
CA THR A 268 -13.34 -31.31 9.00
C THR A 268 -12.99 -32.54 9.80
#